data_0f4065149745e642199c10f3072fd4d3
#
_entry.id   0f4065149745e642199c10f3072fd4d3
#
_cell.length_a   1.000
_cell.length_b   1.000
_cell.length_c   1.000
_cell.angle_alpha   90.00
_cell.angle_beta   90.00
_cell.angle_gamma   90.00
#
_symmetry.space_group_name_H-M   'P 1'
#
loop_
_entity.id
_entity.type
_entity.pdbx_description
1 polymer ?
#
loop_
_entity_poly.entity_id
_entity_poly.type
_entity_poly.pdbx_seq_one_letter_code
_entity_poly.pdbx_strand_id
1 'polypeptide(L)'
;MKKSKLFLSIVSASLLSACVQINTAPQPTTTTSVAQTTQSNQTTTKSTTQQEKENKNQSSSQSSASYKDSVQKMVEVFESQYSSLDITKVQLKTLQPIVYEISALDDTTEYEFIYQVDSQNLVQTEMDRKKGDISYKRANKKIETATLSDIDEMISMALDQFSGGQLKDWTLEHDNGQLYWDVEVYHNGKSKEVTIDATSKQIVKIDD
;
A
#
# COMPACT_ATOMS: atom_id res chain seq x y z
N MET A 1 -29.74 -6.25 -12.34
CA MET A 1 -29.98 -6.85 -11.00
C MET A 1 -28.64 -6.78 -10.25
N LYS A 2 -28.50 -5.83 -9.33
CA LYS A 2 -27.26 -5.63 -8.57
C LYS A 2 -27.07 -6.75 -7.56
N LYS A 3 -26.03 -7.56 -7.69
CA LYS A 3 -25.60 -8.52 -6.66
C LYS A 3 -24.56 -7.83 -5.79
N SER A 4 -25.02 -7.26 -4.67
CA SER A 4 -24.15 -6.75 -3.61
C SER A 4 -23.43 -7.94 -2.96
N LYS A 5 -22.12 -8.01 -3.11
CA LYS A 5 -21.30 -8.97 -2.35
C LYS A 5 -20.99 -8.34 -1.00
N LEU A 6 -21.68 -8.80 0.01
CA LEU A 6 -21.47 -8.44 1.41
C LEU A 6 -20.24 -9.23 1.90
N PHE A 7 -19.11 -8.57 2.10
CA PHE A 7 -17.97 -9.16 2.77
C PHE A 7 -18.19 -9.10 4.27
N LEU A 8 -18.40 -10.27 4.86
CA LEU A 8 -18.53 -10.45 6.30
C LEU A 8 -17.12 -10.62 6.89
N SER A 9 -16.59 -9.59 7.51
CA SER A 9 -15.34 -9.65 8.27
C SER A 9 -15.57 -10.39 9.57
N ILE A 10 -15.01 -11.57 9.70
CA ILE A 10 -14.94 -12.31 10.97
C ILE A 10 -13.60 -11.96 11.62
N VAL A 11 -13.67 -11.11 12.63
CA VAL A 11 -12.55 -10.83 13.54
C VAL A 11 -12.53 -11.95 14.59
N SER A 12 -11.59 -12.88 14.47
CA SER A 12 -11.32 -13.87 15.51
C SER A 12 -10.12 -13.40 16.34
N ALA A 13 -10.39 -12.87 17.52
CA ALA A 13 -9.39 -12.58 18.53
C ALA A 13 -9.02 -13.88 19.27
N SER A 14 -7.81 -14.37 19.09
CA SER A 14 -7.24 -15.44 19.89
C SER A 14 -6.12 -14.87 20.77
N LEU A 15 -6.43 -14.69 22.04
CA LEU A 15 -5.47 -14.40 23.11
C LEU A 15 -4.77 -15.69 23.51
N LEU A 16 -3.49 -15.82 23.25
CA LEU A 16 -2.62 -16.82 23.84
C LEU A 16 -1.55 -16.13 24.70
N SER A 17 -1.79 -16.18 25.99
CA SER A 17 -0.86 -15.79 27.05
C SER A 17 0.20 -16.88 27.22
N ALA A 18 1.46 -16.57 26.99
CA ALA A 18 2.59 -17.43 27.39
C ALA A 18 3.56 -16.62 28.25
N CYS A 19 3.55 -16.92 29.54
CA CYS A 19 4.56 -16.48 30.49
C CYS A 19 5.88 -17.18 30.19
N VAL A 20 6.97 -16.43 30.02
CA VAL A 20 8.34 -16.94 30.12
C VAL A 20 9.07 -16.18 31.20
N GLN A 21 9.56 -16.97 32.15
CA GLN A 21 10.31 -16.52 33.35
C GLN A 21 11.71 -16.07 32.97
N ILE A 22 12.13 -14.98 33.59
CA ILE A 22 13.45 -14.37 33.44
C ILE A 22 14.34 -14.93 34.55
N ASN A 23 15.45 -15.52 34.17
CA ASN A 23 16.51 -15.90 35.07
C ASN A 23 17.53 -14.76 35.20
N THR A 24 17.70 -14.28 36.40
CA THR A 24 18.65 -13.25 36.84
C THR A 24 20.02 -13.85 37.13
N ALA A 25 21.10 -13.20 36.70
CA ALA A 25 22.42 -13.25 37.35
C ALA A 25 23.32 -12.08 36.91
N PRO A 26 24.36 -11.72 37.66
CA PRO A 26 24.46 -10.36 38.20
C PRO A 26 25.57 -9.49 37.56
N GLN A 27 25.45 -8.19 37.86
CA GLN A 27 26.30 -7.08 37.48
C GLN A 27 27.65 -7.08 38.20
N PRO A 28 28.72 -6.49 37.66
CA PRO A 28 29.68 -5.75 38.46
C PRO A 28 29.66 -4.25 38.14
N THR A 29 29.62 -3.54 39.23
CA THR A 29 29.81 -2.10 39.44
C THR A 29 31.24 -1.66 39.09
N THR A 30 31.41 -0.50 38.46
CA THR A 30 32.56 0.34 38.70
C THR A 30 32.19 1.83 38.60
N THR A 31 32.48 2.50 39.65
CA THR A 31 32.36 3.91 40.01
C THR A 31 33.55 4.71 39.45
N THR A 32 33.35 6.00 39.12
CA THR A 32 34.25 7.15 39.39
C THR A 32 33.92 8.26 38.38
N SER A 33 33.36 9.33 38.80
CA SER A 33 33.78 10.57 39.46
C SER A 33 34.00 11.75 38.55
N VAL A 34 33.14 12.76 38.71
CA VAL A 34 33.32 14.21 38.88
C VAL A 34 34.19 14.99 37.87
N ALA A 35 33.60 16.01 37.25
CA ALA A 35 34.04 17.38 37.34
C ALA A 35 33.01 18.37 36.80
N GLN A 36 32.63 19.32 37.63
CA GLN A 36 31.94 20.59 37.38
C GLN A 36 32.88 21.61 36.76
N THR A 37 32.33 22.52 35.96
CA THR A 37 32.71 23.99 35.98
C THR A 37 31.75 24.72 35.04
N THR A 38 30.84 25.43 35.53
CA THR A 38 30.55 26.86 35.82
C THR A 38 30.68 27.90 34.69
N GLN A 39 29.54 28.62 34.57
CA GLN A 39 29.34 30.06 34.28
C GLN A 39 29.58 30.60 32.85
N SER A 40 28.69 31.29 32.29
CA SER A 40 27.93 32.54 32.52
C SER A 40 28.20 33.50 31.36
N ASN A 41 27.21 34.00 30.65
CA ASN A 41 26.85 35.43 30.68
C ASN A 41 25.66 35.74 29.76
N GLN A 42 24.81 36.56 30.31
CA GLN A 42 23.68 37.27 29.69
C GLN A 42 24.18 38.29 28.67
N THR A 43 23.39 38.51 27.61
CA THR A 43 23.12 39.91 27.18
C THR A 43 21.74 39.92 26.47
N THR A 44 20.91 40.76 27.00
CA THR A 44 19.56 41.15 26.57
C THR A 44 19.69 42.07 25.38
N THR A 45 18.88 41.89 24.33
CA THR A 45 18.38 43.00 23.54
C THR A 45 16.97 42.70 23.01
N LYS A 46 16.04 43.51 23.47
CA LYS A 46 14.66 43.63 22.98
C LYS A 46 14.64 44.21 21.58
N SER A 47 13.87 43.63 20.68
CA SER A 47 13.18 44.39 19.63
C SER A 47 11.91 43.69 19.23
N THR A 48 10.83 44.38 19.46
CA THR A 48 9.45 44.13 19.09
C THR A 48 9.32 44.41 17.60
N THR A 49 8.76 43.47 16.83
CA THR A 49 7.98 43.81 15.63
C THR A 49 7.01 42.64 15.31
N GLN A 50 5.81 43.04 15.26
CA GLN A 50 4.53 42.52 14.86
C GLN A 50 4.48 41.21 14.02
N GLN A 51 3.49 40.44 14.45
CA GLN A 51 2.84 39.29 13.84
C GLN A 51 2.42 39.58 12.39
N GLU A 52 2.77 38.63 11.54
CA GLU A 52 1.98 38.29 10.38
C GLU A 52 1.70 36.79 10.46
N LYS A 53 0.44 36.45 10.71
CA LYS A 53 -0.06 35.09 10.66
C LYS A 53 -0.15 34.69 9.20
N GLU A 54 0.91 34.15 8.66
CA GLU A 54 0.80 33.32 7.48
C GLU A 54 0.35 31.92 7.90
N ASN A 55 -0.93 31.70 7.69
CA ASN A 55 -1.55 30.39 7.76
C ASN A 55 -1.00 29.59 6.55
N LYS A 56 0.17 29.01 6.69
CA LYS A 56 0.71 28.06 5.72
C LYS A 56 -0.12 26.82 5.83
N ASN A 57 -1.15 26.78 4.98
CA ASN A 57 -1.85 25.59 4.58
C ASN A 57 -0.77 24.59 4.13
N GLN A 58 -0.43 23.66 4.99
CA GLN A 58 0.51 22.59 4.72
C GLN A 58 -0.21 21.61 3.79
N SER A 59 -0.33 22.02 2.53
CA SER A 59 -0.53 21.09 1.44
C SER A 59 0.65 20.13 1.50
N SER A 60 0.39 18.93 1.98
CA SER A 60 1.33 17.83 1.88
C SER A 60 1.59 17.62 0.39
N SER A 61 2.63 18.29 -0.12
CA SER A 61 3.28 17.86 -1.34
C SER A 61 3.86 16.49 -1.04
N GLN A 62 3.04 15.43 -1.21
CA GLN A 62 3.57 14.12 -1.50
C GLN A 62 4.53 14.35 -2.68
N SER A 63 5.82 14.23 -2.40
CA SER A 63 6.81 14.12 -3.47
C SER A 63 6.25 13.03 -4.38
N SER A 64 6.14 13.32 -5.66
CA SER A 64 5.70 12.39 -6.70
C SER A 64 6.74 11.28 -6.84
N ALA A 65 6.85 10.41 -5.83
CA ALA A 65 7.46 9.11 -5.99
C ALA A 65 6.60 8.39 -7.02
N SER A 66 7.20 8.03 -8.13
CA SER A 66 6.55 7.27 -9.18
C SER A 66 5.96 5.98 -8.58
N TYR A 67 4.67 5.75 -8.72
CA TYR A 67 4.05 4.47 -8.34
C TYR A 67 4.67 3.33 -9.13
N LYS A 68 5.11 3.59 -10.34
CA LYS A 68 5.84 2.64 -11.17
C LYS A 68 7.07 2.08 -10.47
N ASP A 69 7.93 2.92 -9.89
CA ASP A 69 9.15 2.47 -9.20
C ASP A 69 8.81 1.63 -7.97
N SER A 70 7.78 2.03 -7.23
CA SER A 70 7.29 1.30 -6.07
C SER A 70 6.71 -0.07 -6.44
N VAL A 71 5.93 -0.14 -7.52
CA VAL A 71 5.36 -1.39 -8.06
C VAL A 71 6.46 -2.30 -8.59
N GLN A 72 7.44 -1.78 -9.32
CA GLN A 72 8.57 -2.58 -9.80
C GLN A 72 9.32 -3.22 -8.63
N LYS A 73 9.54 -2.46 -7.56
CA LYS A 73 10.19 -2.99 -6.36
C LYS A 73 9.37 -4.10 -5.69
N MET A 74 8.07 -3.93 -5.62
CA MET A 74 7.14 -4.95 -5.12
C MET A 74 7.24 -6.24 -5.97
N VAL A 75 7.22 -6.13 -7.30
CA VAL A 75 7.36 -7.27 -8.22
C VAL A 75 8.69 -7.99 -8.03
N GLU A 76 9.82 -7.25 -7.96
CA GLU A 76 11.14 -7.84 -7.70
C GLU A 76 11.17 -8.66 -6.41
N VAL A 77 10.62 -8.10 -5.32
CA VAL A 77 10.57 -8.79 -4.03
C VAL A 77 9.68 -10.03 -4.10
N PHE A 78 8.50 -9.92 -4.75
CA PHE A 78 7.58 -11.03 -4.92
C PHE A 78 8.22 -12.16 -5.74
N GLU A 79 8.75 -11.87 -6.92
CA GLU A 79 9.35 -12.87 -7.81
C GLU A 79 10.59 -13.55 -7.20
N SER A 80 11.36 -12.81 -6.39
CA SER A 80 12.51 -13.38 -5.69
C SER A 80 12.14 -14.45 -4.65
N GLN A 81 10.94 -14.34 -4.05
CA GLN A 81 10.48 -15.24 -2.99
C GLN A 81 9.48 -16.29 -3.50
N TYR A 82 8.68 -15.95 -4.50
CA TYR A 82 7.52 -16.73 -4.96
C TYR A 82 7.47 -16.89 -6.48
N SER A 83 8.60 -17.17 -7.13
CA SER A 83 8.73 -17.27 -8.59
C SER A 83 7.85 -18.33 -9.27
N SER A 84 7.29 -19.27 -8.51
CA SER A 84 6.37 -20.30 -9.02
C SER A 84 4.90 -19.88 -9.02
N LEU A 85 4.57 -18.75 -8.40
CA LEU A 85 3.20 -18.24 -8.34
C LEU A 85 2.95 -17.24 -9.45
N ASP A 86 1.75 -17.29 -10.03
CA ASP A 86 1.29 -16.27 -10.97
C ASP A 86 0.42 -15.23 -10.24
N ILE A 87 0.77 -13.96 -10.39
CA ILE A 87 -0.03 -12.84 -9.88
C ILE A 87 -1.35 -12.76 -10.67
N THR A 88 -2.46 -12.60 -9.96
CA THR A 88 -3.80 -12.50 -10.56
C THR A 88 -4.53 -11.22 -10.21
N LYS A 89 -4.04 -10.49 -9.20
CA LYS A 89 -4.54 -9.19 -8.79
C LYS A 89 -3.45 -8.42 -8.08
N VAL A 90 -3.40 -7.13 -8.32
CA VAL A 90 -2.62 -6.18 -7.52
C VAL A 90 -3.52 -5.00 -7.18
N GLN A 91 -3.50 -4.57 -5.93
CA GLN A 91 -4.27 -3.44 -5.45
C GLN A 91 -3.42 -2.54 -4.56
N LEU A 92 -3.40 -1.23 -4.84
CA LEU A 92 -2.85 -0.23 -3.94
C LEU A 92 -3.88 0.14 -2.87
N LYS A 93 -3.43 0.25 -1.62
CA LYS A 93 -4.16 0.88 -0.52
C LYS A 93 -3.35 2.06 -0.01
N THR A 94 -3.89 3.27 -0.18
CA THR A 94 -3.21 4.51 0.25
C THR A 94 -3.43 4.84 1.72
N LEU A 95 -4.24 4.07 2.44
CA LEU A 95 -4.38 4.19 3.89
C LEU A 95 -3.03 3.87 4.56
N GLN A 96 -2.70 4.64 5.60
CA GLN A 96 -1.43 4.48 6.32
C GLN A 96 -1.40 3.17 7.14
N PRO A 97 -0.39 2.31 6.97
CA PRO A 97 0.71 2.40 6.00
C PRO A 97 0.26 2.12 4.56
N ILE A 98 0.96 2.71 3.57
CA ILE A 98 0.71 2.41 2.15
C ILE A 98 1.15 0.98 1.87
N VAL A 99 0.25 0.18 1.28
CA VAL A 99 0.51 -1.22 0.98
C VAL A 99 0.01 -1.60 -0.41
N TYR A 100 0.64 -2.63 -1.00
CA TYR A 100 0.06 -3.39 -2.08
C TYR A 100 -0.52 -4.70 -1.54
N GLU A 101 -1.76 -4.98 -1.87
CA GLU A 101 -2.38 -6.29 -1.70
C GLU A 101 -2.20 -7.06 -3.00
N ILE A 102 -1.70 -8.30 -2.92
CA ILE A 102 -1.36 -9.13 -4.07
C ILE A 102 -2.09 -10.45 -3.93
N SER A 103 -2.93 -10.79 -4.91
CA SER A 103 -3.44 -12.14 -5.05
C SER A 103 -2.61 -12.91 -6.07
N ALA A 104 -2.23 -14.13 -5.73
CA ALA A 104 -1.46 -15.00 -6.60
C ALA A 104 -1.94 -16.44 -6.48
N LEU A 105 -1.59 -17.28 -7.44
CA LEU A 105 -1.96 -18.70 -7.40
C LEU A 105 -0.94 -19.61 -8.06
N ASP A 106 -0.94 -20.87 -7.64
CA ASP A 106 -0.41 -22.00 -8.38
C ASP A 106 -1.56 -22.88 -8.92
N ASP A 107 -1.28 -24.13 -9.29
CA ASP A 107 -2.30 -25.04 -9.85
C ASP A 107 -3.32 -25.54 -8.82
N THR A 108 -3.09 -25.33 -7.52
CA THR A 108 -3.88 -25.91 -6.44
C THR A 108 -4.33 -24.92 -5.38
N THR A 109 -3.65 -23.80 -5.27
CA THR A 109 -3.75 -22.91 -4.10
C THR A 109 -3.77 -21.45 -4.53
N GLU A 110 -4.62 -20.68 -3.88
CA GLU A 110 -4.66 -19.23 -3.96
C GLU A 110 -3.98 -18.64 -2.72
N TYR A 111 -3.24 -17.58 -2.91
CA TYR A 111 -2.43 -16.91 -1.90
C TYR A 111 -2.74 -15.43 -1.89
N GLU A 112 -2.77 -14.85 -0.71
CA GLU A 112 -2.86 -13.40 -0.51
C GLU A 112 -1.59 -12.91 0.21
N PHE A 113 -1.09 -11.76 -0.25
CA PHE A 113 0.10 -11.13 0.31
C PHE A 113 -0.15 -9.65 0.56
N ILE A 114 0.56 -9.09 1.53
CA ILE A 114 0.68 -7.65 1.74
C ILE A 114 2.14 -7.26 1.58
N TYR A 115 2.41 -6.34 0.66
CA TYR A 115 3.70 -5.69 0.52
C TYR A 115 3.63 -4.29 1.13
N GLN A 116 4.42 -4.02 2.16
CA GLN A 116 4.52 -2.72 2.81
C GLN A 116 5.55 -1.86 2.08
N VAL A 117 5.13 -0.73 1.52
CA VAL A 117 5.97 0.12 0.68
C VAL A 117 7.17 0.68 1.45
N ASP A 118 6.95 1.20 2.65
CA ASP A 118 7.99 1.86 3.46
C ASP A 118 9.10 0.90 3.92
N SER A 119 8.73 -0.30 4.32
CA SER A 119 9.66 -1.32 4.84
C SER A 119 10.16 -2.29 3.78
N GLN A 120 9.56 -2.27 2.58
CA GLN A 120 9.77 -3.23 1.50
C GLN A 120 9.57 -4.69 1.95
N ASN A 121 8.67 -4.90 2.92
CA ASN A 121 8.41 -6.20 3.51
C ASN A 121 7.20 -6.85 2.85
N LEU A 122 7.37 -8.10 2.39
CA LEU A 122 6.31 -8.92 1.81
C LEU A 122 5.90 -10.01 2.81
N VAL A 123 4.62 -10.06 3.14
CA VAL A 123 4.05 -11.02 4.09
C VAL A 123 2.91 -11.76 3.43
N GLN A 124 2.96 -13.09 3.45
CA GLN A 124 1.80 -13.91 3.09
C GLN A 124 0.76 -13.82 4.23
N THR A 125 -0.46 -13.41 3.89
CA THR A 125 -1.55 -13.21 4.86
C THR A 125 -2.57 -14.33 4.84
N GLU A 126 -2.79 -14.93 3.66
CA GLU A 126 -3.75 -16.00 3.49
C GLU A 126 -3.26 -17.05 2.49
N MET A 127 -3.71 -18.28 2.66
CA MET A 127 -3.51 -19.39 1.75
C MET A 127 -4.77 -20.26 1.74
N ASP A 128 -5.43 -20.38 0.59
CA ASP A 128 -6.63 -21.18 0.43
C ASP A 128 -6.43 -22.26 -0.64
N ARG A 129 -6.25 -23.50 -0.18
CA ARG A 129 -6.16 -24.65 -1.07
C ARG A 129 -7.51 -24.96 -1.68
N LYS A 130 -7.67 -24.74 -2.96
CA LYS A 130 -8.91 -25.00 -3.68
C LYS A 130 -9.07 -26.49 -3.96
N LYS A 131 -10.33 -26.95 -3.88
CA LYS A 131 -10.71 -28.28 -4.34
C LYS A 131 -11.03 -28.21 -5.83
N GLY A 132 -10.34 -29.02 -6.62
CA GLY A 132 -10.51 -29.08 -8.06
C GLY A 132 -9.39 -28.43 -8.85
N ASP A 133 -9.54 -28.46 -10.16
CA ASP A 133 -8.59 -27.90 -11.09
C ASP A 133 -8.75 -26.37 -11.17
N ILE A 134 -7.74 -25.61 -10.78
CA ILE A 134 -7.68 -24.16 -10.90
C ILE A 134 -6.74 -23.71 -12.04
N SER A 135 -6.23 -24.64 -12.84
CA SER A 135 -5.35 -24.35 -13.96
C SER A 135 -6.01 -23.42 -14.99
N TYR A 136 -7.35 -23.60 -15.20
CA TYR A 136 -8.14 -22.68 -16.02
C TYR A 136 -8.10 -21.24 -15.46
N LYS A 137 -8.22 -21.10 -14.15
CA LYS A 137 -8.17 -19.80 -13.47
C LYS A 137 -6.79 -19.17 -13.61
N ARG A 138 -5.73 -19.97 -13.47
CA ARG A 138 -4.36 -19.57 -13.67
C ARG A 138 -4.11 -19.05 -15.09
N ALA A 139 -4.54 -19.80 -16.10
CA ALA A 139 -4.37 -19.45 -17.50
C ALA A 139 -5.13 -18.17 -17.93
N ASN A 140 -6.26 -17.87 -17.29
CA ASN A 140 -7.15 -16.77 -17.68
C ASN A 140 -7.08 -15.54 -16.77
N LYS A 141 -6.38 -15.63 -15.62
CA LYS A 141 -6.28 -14.53 -14.65
C LYS A 141 -4.85 -14.06 -14.39
N LYS A 142 -3.86 -14.76 -14.96
CA LYS A 142 -2.48 -14.34 -14.84
C LYS A 142 -2.29 -12.92 -15.37
N ILE A 143 -1.64 -12.08 -14.60
CA ILE A 143 -1.22 -10.74 -14.98
C ILE A 143 0.25 -10.80 -15.39
N GLU A 144 0.55 -10.33 -16.59
CA GLU A 144 1.92 -10.10 -17.01
C GLU A 144 2.47 -8.88 -16.26
N THR A 145 3.50 -9.08 -15.43
CA THR A 145 4.02 -8.05 -14.51
C THR A 145 4.49 -6.78 -15.23
N ALA A 146 4.85 -6.90 -16.52
CA ALA A 146 5.18 -5.76 -17.36
C ALA A 146 4.03 -4.74 -17.48
N THR A 147 2.76 -5.17 -17.42
CA THR A 147 1.58 -4.30 -17.48
C THR A 147 1.55 -3.31 -16.31
N LEU A 148 2.08 -3.72 -15.15
CA LEU A 148 2.16 -2.86 -13.96
C LEU A 148 3.00 -1.59 -14.19
N SER A 149 3.86 -1.58 -15.21
CA SER A 149 4.67 -0.40 -15.56
C SER A 149 3.86 0.78 -16.10
N ASP A 150 2.60 0.55 -16.49
CA ASP A 150 1.70 1.58 -17.04
C ASP A 150 0.95 2.37 -15.96
N ILE A 151 1.13 2.04 -14.69
CA ILE A 151 0.32 2.58 -13.59
C ILE A 151 0.30 4.10 -13.51
N ASP A 152 1.43 4.78 -13.70
CA ASP A 152 1.46 6.26 -13.61
C ASP A 152 0.63 6.89 -14.73
N GLU A 153 0.60 6.28 -15.93
CA GLU A 153 -0.25 6.70 -17.05
C GLU A 153 -1.73 6.49 -16.71
N MET A 154 -2.09 5.33 -16.17
CA MET A 154 -3.49 5.02 -15.80
C MET A 154 -4.01 5.94 -14.71
N ILE A 155 -3.20 6.24 -13.69
CA ILE A 155 -3.54 7.22 -12.66
C ILE A 155 -3.75 8.61 -13.27
N SER A 156 -2.86 9.04 -14.17
CA SER A 156 -2.99 10.34 -14.84
C SER A 156 -4.29 10.43 -15.63
N MET A 157 -4.61 9.40 -16.41
CA MET A 157 -5.85 9.33 -17.21
C MET A 157 -7.10 9.43 -16.32
N ALA A 158 -7.11 8.77 -15.17
CA ALA A 158 -8.23 8.82 -14.23
C ALA A 158 -8.35 10.20 -13.56
N LEU A 159 -7.24 10.79 -13.12
CA LEU A 159 -7.22 12.11 -12.49
C LEU A 159 -7.64 13.23 -13.44
N ASP A 160 -7.34 13.11 -14.75
CA ASP A 160 -7.75 14.05 -15.78
C ASP A 160 -9.28 14.14 -15.94
N GLN A 161 -10.02 13.09 -15.49
CA GLN A 161 -11.49 13.12 -15.51
C GLN A 161 -12.06 13.99 -14.38
N PHE A 162 -11.28 14.28 -13.33
CA PHE A 162 -11.75 14.96 -12.13
C PHE A 162 -10.77 16.05 -11.69
N SER A 163 -10.93 17.26 -12.22
CA SER A 163 -10.05 18.39 -11.86
C SER A 163 -9.98 18.61 -10.36
N GLY A 164 -8.77 18.53 -9.79
CA GLY A 164 -8.54 18.62 -8.35
C GLY A 164 -8.84 17.33 -7.59
N GLY A 165 -9.10 16.22 -8.27
CA GLY A 165 -9.22 14.90 -7.68
C GLY A 165 -7.90 14.41 -7.09
N GLN A 166 -7.98 13.48 -6.14
CA GLN A 166 -6.83 12.83 -5.50
C GLN A 166 -6.96 11.32 -5.64
N LEU A 167 -5.85 10.66 -5.98
CA LEU A 167 -5.83 9.21 -5.99
C LEU A 167 -6.19 8.68 -4.60
N LYS A 168 -7.12 7.72 -4.56
CA LYS A 168 -7.47 7.00 -3.34
C LYS A 168 -6.88 5.60 -3.35
N ASP A 169 -7.24 4.79 -4.34
CA ASP A 169 -6.77 3.42 -4.52
C ASP A 169 -6.72 3.08 -6.00
N TRP A 170 -6.10 1.98 -6.36
CA TRP A 170 -6.26 1.36 -7.67
C TRP A 170 -6.16 -0.15 -7.59
N THR A 171 -6.76 -0.83 -8.57
CA THR A 171 -6.71 -2.28 -8.73
C THR A 171 -6.39 -2.64 -10.17
N LEU A 172 -5.57 -3.67 -10.38
CA LEU A 172 -5.39 -4.35 -11.65
C LEU A 172 -5.85 -5.79 -11.49
N GLU A 173 -6.89 -6.19 -12.20
CA GLU A 173 -7.41 -7.55 -12.19
C GLU A 173 -8.19 -7.90 -13.45
N HIS A 174 -8.37 -9.21 -13.70
CA HIS A 174 -9.25 -9.66 -14.77
C HIS A 174 -10.70 -9.71 -14.30
N ASP A 175 -11.59 -9.05 -15.05
CA ASP A 175 -13.04 -9.24 -14.99
C ASP A 175 -13.56 -9.77 -16.32
N ASN A 176 -14.31 -10.87 -16.29
CA ASN A 176 -14.89 -11.55 -17.46
C ASN A 176 -13.87 -11.85 -18.60
N GLY A 177 -12.62 -12.13 -18.22
CA GLY A 177 -11.53 -12.47 -19.16
C GLY A 177 -10.81 -11.28 -19.79
N GLN A 178 -11.18 -10.07 -19.42
CA GLN A 178 -10.52 -8.84 -19.83
C GLN A 178 -9.75 -8.24 -18.63
N LEU A 179 -8.57 -7.70 -18.85
CA LEU A 179 -7.76 -7.08 -17.82
C LEU A 179 -8.10 -5.59 -17.72
N TYR A 180 -8.41 -5.15 -16.50
CA TYR A 180 -8.79 -3.76 -16.23
C TYR A 180 -7.97 -3.15 -15.11
N TRP A 181 -7.73 -1.86 -15.25
CA TRP A 181 -7.36 -0.96 -14.19
C TRP A 181 -8.63 -0.28 -13.65
N ASP A 182 -8.91 -0.45 -12.37
CA ASP A 182 -9.93 0.33 -11.66
C ASP A 182 -9.21 1.33 -10.77
N VAL A 183 -9.31 2.61 -11.12
CA VAL A 183 -8.63 3.71 -10.40
C VAL A 183 -9.67 4.50 -9.63
N GLU A 184 -9.59 4.48 -8.29
CA GLU A 184 -10.49 5.23 -7.43
C GLU A 184 -9.92 6.62 -7.11
N VAL A 185 -10.69 7.65 -7.47
CA VAL A 185 -10.35 9.07 -7.27
C VAL A 185 -11.29 9.67 -6.24
N TYR A 186 -10.74 10.31 -5.22
CA TYR A 186 -11.52 11.12 -4.29
C TYR A 186 -11.70 12.53 -4.84
N HIS A 187 -12.95 12.92 -5.12
CA HIS A 187 -13.30 14.21 -5.69
C HIS A 187 -14.58 14.77 -5.08
N ASN A 188 -14.56 16.04 -4.62
CA ASN A 188 -15.72 16.73 -4.03
C ASN A 188 -16.43 15.95 -2.92
N GLY A 189 -15.65 15.30 -2.02
CA GLY A 189 -16.18 14.58 -0.87
C GLY A 189 -16.74 13.18 -1.19
N LYS A 190 -16.53 12.68 -2.42
CA LYS A 190 -16.98 11.36 -2.87
C LYS A 190 -15.86 10.58 -3.56
N SER A 191 -15.94 9.27 -3.49
CA SER A 191 -15.14 8.39 -4.33
C SER A 191 -15.79 8.23 -5.69
N LYS A 192 -14.96 8.26 -6.73
CA LYS A 192 -15.29 8.04 -8.12
C LYS A 192 -14.37 6.95 -8.65
N GLU A 193 -14.87 6.06 -9.48
CA GLU A 193 -14.08 4.98 -10.08
C GLU A 193 -13.98 5.15 -11.59
N VAL A 194 -12.77 5.02 -12.11
CA VAL A 194 -12.49 5.02 -13.56
C VAL A 194 -11.95 3.66 -13.93
N THR A 195 -12.71 2.91 -14.74
CA THR A 195 -12.27 1.63 -15.30
C THR A 195 -11.59 1.85 -16.65
N ILE A 196 -10.38 1.37 -16.79
CA ILE A 196 -9.54 1.50 -17.99
C ILE A 196 -9.18 0.10 -18.48
N ASP A 197 -9.44 -0.20 -19.72
CA ASP A 197 -8.99 -1.45 -20.37
C ASP A 197 -7.46 -1.44 -20.47
N ALA A 198 -6.80 -2.42 -19.85
CA ALA A 198 -5.34 -2.46 -19.74
C ALA A 198 -4.63 -2.71 -21.07
N THR A 199 -5.32 -3.29 -22.07
CA THR A 199 -4.76 -3.60 -23.39
C THR A 199 -4.86 -2.41 -24.32
N SER A 200 -6.06 -1.81 -24.42
CA SER A 200 -6.31 -0.70 -25.33
C SER A 200 -5.99 0.67 -24.73
N LYS A 201 -5.81 0.73 -23.39
CA LYS A 201 -5.64 1.97 -22.62
C LYS A 201 -6.80 2.95 -22.82
N GLN A 202 -8.01 2.41 -22.96
CA GLN A 202 -9.22 3.21 -23.15
C GLN A 202 -10.05 3.21 -21.86
N ILE A 203 -10.56 4.38 -21.47
CA ILE A 203 -11.56 4.46 -20.40
C ILE A 203 -12.83 3.79 -20.91
N VAL A 204 -13.29 2.76 -20.22
CA VAL A 204 -14.50 1.99 -20.59
C VAL A 204 -15.68 2.32 -19.67
N LYS A 205 -15.41 2.88 -18.48
CA LYS A 205 -16.46 3.20 -17.52
C LYS A 205 -16.00 4.28 -16.55
N ILE A 206 -16.93 5.10 -16.11
CA ILE A 206 -16.77 6.04 -14.98
C ILE A 206 -18.00 5.88 -14.11
N ASP A 207 -17.80 5.54 -12.84
CA ASP A 207 -18.84 5.38 -11.83
C ASP A 207 -18.83 6.52 -10.81
N ASP A 208 -20.04 6.95 -10.42
CA ASP A 208 -20.31 8.02 -9.45
C ASP A 208 -20.60 7.50 -8.03
#